data_771739d7862445108f58c734ee6b7b27
#
_entry.id   771739d7862445108f58c734ee6b7b27
#
_cell.length_a   1.000
_cell.length_b   1.000
_cell.length_c   1.000
_cell.angle_alpha   90.00
_cell.angle_beta   90.00
_cell.angle_gamma   90.00
#
_symmetry.space_group_name_H-M   'P 1'
#
loop_
_entity.id
_entity.type
_entity.pdbx_description
1 polymer ?
#
loop_
_entity_poly.entity_id
_entity_poly.type
_entity_poly.pdbx_seq_one_letter_code
_entity_poly.pdbx_strand_id
1 'polypeptide(L)'
;IFLGDFLHGPGSHARATLQALTDWRTRNAKLAMTLIRGNHDKRAGDPPASLNIRVVPEPLLLGPFALQHEPLPHADRHVLAGHVHPVYRLNGRGRTSLRLPCFRLGGDISLLPAFGAFTGGYRVEQDDDCRIFVIGDDEIWPVSL
;
A
#
# COMPACT_ATOMS: atom_id res chain seq x y z
N ILE A 1 0.67 2.58 -9.92
CA ILE A 1 1.47 3.40 -9.00
C ILE A 1 1.61 2.63 -7.70
N PHE A 2 2.85 2.51 -7.18
CA PHE A 2 3.14 1.96 -5.85
C PHE A 2 3.28 3.11 -4.86
N LEU A 3 2.62 3.00 -3.72
CA LEU A 3 2.66 4.00 -2.65
C LEU A 3 3.79 3.72 -1.64
N GLY A 4 4.97 3.41 -2.12
CA GLY A 4 6.17 3.17 -1.35
C GLY A 4 6.38 1.73 -0.90
N ASP A 5 7.57 1.50 -0.32
CA ASP A 5 8.01 0.23 0.25
C ASP A 5 7.95 -0.95 -0.72
N PHE A 6 8.36 -0.69 -1.97
CA PHE A 6 8.49 -1.70 -3.00
C PHE A 6 9.64 -2.67 -2.69
N LEU A 7 10.75 -2.14 -2.16
CA LEU A 7 11.89 -2.90 -1.68
C LEU A 7 12.03 -2.71 -0.17
N HIS A 8 12.05 -3.79 0.59
CA HIS A 8 11.99 -3.70 2.05
C HIS A 8 13.36 -3.50 2.72
N GLY A 9 14.44 -3.98 2.14
CA GLY A 9 15.78 -3.87 2.71
C GLY A 9 16.87 -4.38 1.79
N PRO A 10 18.15 -4.40 2.22
CA PRO A 10 19.28 -4.79 1.37
C PRO A 10 19.14 -6.17 0.72
N GLY A 11 18.49 -7.12 1.41
CA GLY A 11 18.19 -8.45 0.86
C GLY A 11 17.24 -8.44 -0.35
N SER A 12 16.51 -7.34 -0.58
CA SER A 12 15.65 -7.17 -1.75
C SER A 12 16.44 -7.14 -3.07
N HIS A 13 17.74 -6.86 -3.02
CA HIS A 13 18.64 -6.90 -4.17
C HIS A 13 19.29 -8.28 -4.39
N ALA A 14 18.91 -9.30 -3.63
CA ALA A 14 19.40 -10.66 -3.86
C ALA A 14 19.04 -11.13 -5.27
N ARG A 15 19.94 -11.90 -5.89
CA ARG A 15 19.78 -12.36 -7.29
C ARG A 15 18.42 -13.04 -7.55
N ALA A 16 17.97 -13.87 -6.64
CA ALA A 16 16.69 -14.57 -6.79
C ALA A 16 15.49 -13.59 -6.79
N THR A 17 15.51 -12.58 -5.91
CA THR A 17 14.48 -11.55 -5.85
C THR A 17 14.46 -10.72 -7.12
N LEU A 18 15.62 -10.26 -7.58
CA LEU A 18 15.74 -9.46 -8.80
C LEU A 18 15.32 -10.26 -10.04
N GLN A 19 15.62 -11.57 -10.09
CA GLN A 19 15.16 -12.42 -11.18
C GLN A 19 13.62 -12.51 -11.18
N ALA A 20 13.01 -12.79 -10.02
CA ALA A 20 11.54 -12.86 -9.89
C ALA A 20 10.85 -11.54 -10.29
N LEU A 21 11.43 -10.39 -9.89
CA LEU A 21 10.94 -9.07 -10.27
C LEU A 21 11.09 -8.84 -11.78
N THR A 22 12.19 -9.27 -12.38
CA THR A 22 12.42 -9.16 -13.83
C THR A 22 11.41 -9.99 -14.61
N ASP A 23 11.17 -11.22 -14.18
CA ASP A 23 10.19 -12.12 -14.81
C ASP A 23 8.76 -11.55 -14.67
N TRP A 24 8.41 -11.03 -13.50
CA TRP A 24 7.14 -10.36 -13.29
C TRP A 24 7.01 -9.11 -14.16
N ARG A 25 8.06 -8.29 -14.24
CA ARG A 25 8.08 -7.08 -15.07
C ARG A 25 7.92 -7.39 -16.55
N THR A 26 8.56 -8.47 -17.02
CA THR A 26 8.44 -8.93 -18.40
C THR A 26 7.00 -9.32 -18.75
N ARG A 27 6.32 -10.03 -17.85
CA ARG A 27 4.89 -10.38 -18.01
C ARG A 27 3.98 -9.15 -18.05
N ASN A 28 4.42 -8.05 -17.43
CA ASN A 28 3.69 -6.79 -17.32
C ASN A 28 4.36 -5.64 -18.10
N ALA A 29 5.06 -5.95 -19.20
CA ALA A 29 5.87 -4.98 -19.94
C ALA A 29 5.10 -3.75 -20.46
N LYS A 30 3.81 -3.91 -20.73
CA LYS A 30 2.93 -2.85 -21.24
C LYS A 30 2.48 -1.85 -20.17
N LEU A 31 2.65 -2.17 -18.87
CA LEU A 31 2.24 -1.27 -17.80
C LEU A 31 3.27 -0.18 -17.57
N ALA A 32 2.85 1.07 -17.62
CA ALA A 32 3.65 2.18 -17.07
C ALA A 32 3.61 2.10 -15.53
N MET A 33 4.79 2.01 -14.92
CA MET A 33 4.91 1.85 -13.46
C MET A 33 5.61 3.04 -12.83
N THR A 34 5.08 3.50 -11.71
CA THR A 34 5.65 4.57 -10.90
C THR A 34 5.73 4.12 -9.45
N LEU A 35 6.86 4.32 -8.81
CA LEU A 35 7.08 4.13 -7.38
C LEU A 35 7.21 5.50 -6.72
N ILE A 36 6.34 5.79 -5.77
CA ILE A 36 6.56 6.87 -4.81
C ILE A 36 7.47 6.28 -3.73
N ARG A 37 8.64 6.87 -3.54
CA ARG A 37 9.66 6.27 -2.66
C ARG A 37 9.21 6.27 -1.19
N GLY A 38 9.07 5.09 -0.60
CA GLY A 38 8.80 4.89 0.81
C GLY A 38 10.05 4.93 1.69
N ASN A 39 9.86 4.81 3.00
CA ASN A 39 10.96 4.84 3.95
C ASN A 39 11.84 3.58 3.88
N HIS A 40 11.30 2.41 3.53
CA HIS A 40 12.08 1.20 3.28
C HIS A 40 12.87 1.29 1.97
N ASP A 41 12.31 1.86 0.91
CA ASP A 41 13.02 2.08 -0.36
C ASP A 41 14.22 3.00 -0.17
N LYS A 42 14.11 4.04 0.68
CA LYS A 42 15.23 4.94 1.02
C LYS A 42 16.42 4.18 1.63
N ARG A 43 16.16 3.09 2.34
CA ARG A 43 17.19 2.24 2.99
C ARG A 43 17.66 1.11 2.08
N ALA A 44 16.76 0.51 1.32
CA ALA A 44 17.06 -0.58 0.41
C ALA A 44 17.79 -0.13 -0.86
N GLY A 45 17.55 1.12 -1.28
CA GLY A 45 17.93 1.64 -2.59
C GLY A 45 16.80 1.48 -3.62
N ASP A 46 16.87 2.26 -4.67
CA ASP A 46 15.88 2.23 -5.75
C ASP A 46 15.89 0.89 -6.51
N PRO A 47 14.76 0.48 -7.09
CA PRO A 47 14.72 -0.69 -7.96
C PRO A 47 15.66 -0.50 -9.16
N PRO A 48 16.31 -1.60 -9.64
CA PRO A 48 17.19 -1.53 -10.79
C PRO A 48 16.51 -0.90 -12.01
N ALA A 49 17.29 -0.09 -12.77
CA ALA A 49 16.78 0.57 -13.98
C ALA A 49 16.20 -0.39 -15.01
N SER A 50 16.67 -1.65 -15.04
CA SER A 50 16.13 -2.71 -15.91
C SER A 50 14.66 -3.03 -15.67
N LEU A 51 14.10 -2.72 -14.49
CA LEU A 51 12.67 -2.88 -14.21
C LEU A 51 11.80 -1.79 -14.83
N ASN A 52 12.41 -0.71 -15.34
CA ASN A 52 11.70 0.42 -15.97
C ASN A 52 10.54 0.93 -15.11
N ILE A 53 10.82 1.17 -13.82
CA ILE A 53 9.90 1.77 -12.85
C ILE A 53 10.36 3.21 -12.61
N ARG A 54 9.50 4.17 -12.88
CA ARG A 54 9.77 5.58 -12.59
C ARG A 54 9.71 5.80 -11.09
N VAL A 55 10.81 6.25 -10.47
CA VAL A 55 10.84 6.58 -9.04
C VAL A 55 10.66 8.08 -8.84
N VAL A 56 9.76 8.47 -7.94
CA VAL A 56 9.44 9.87 -7.63
C VAL A 56 9.40 10.10 -6.12
N PRO A 57 9.69 11.33 -5.65
CA PRO A 57 9.43 11.70 -4.27
C PRO A 57 7.91 11.83 -4.02
N GLU A 58 7.52 11.81 -2.75
CA GLU A 58 6.17 12.18 -2.31
C GLU A 58 6.04 13.70 -2.06
N PRO A 59 4.83 14.27 -2.25
CA PRO A 59 3.66 13.65 -2.85
C PRO A 59 3.71 13.66 -4.40
N LEU A 60 3.11 12.67 -5.04
CA LEU A 60 2.78 12.72 -6.46
C LEU A 60 1.35 13.21 -6.63
N LEU A 61 1.17 14.37 -7.24
CA LEU A 61 -0.16 14.95 -7.45
C LEU A 61 -0.83 14.36 -8.69
N LEU A 62 -2.05 13.85 -8.52
CA LEU A 62 -2.83 13.26 -9.60
C LEU A 62 -4.32 13.65 -9.46
N GLY A 63 -4.77 14.55 -10.30
CA GLY A 63 -6.15 15.07 -10.23
C GLY A 63 -6.46 15.64 -8.83
N PRO A 64 -7.54 15.19 -8.17
CA PRO A 64 -7.90 15.65 -6.83
C PRO A 64 -7.07 15.00 -5.71
N PHE A 65 -6.14 14.11 -6.04
CA PHE A 65 -5.41 13.31 -5.07
C PHE A 65 -3.95 13.75 -4.91
N ALA A 66 -3.45 13.64 -3.68
CA ALA A 66 -2.04 13.59 -3.35
C ALA A 66 -1.68 12.14 -3.01
N LEU A 67 -0.91 11.50 -3.87
CA LEU A 67 -0.45 10.13 -3.67
C LEU A 67 0.87 10.18 -2.91
N GLN A 68 0.96 9.49 -1.79
CA GLN A 68 2.17 9.49 -0.98
C GLN A 68 2.33 8.18 -0.19
N HIS A 69 3.51 7.98 0.35
CA HIS A 69 3.78 6.84 1.21
C HIS A 69 3.25 7.08 2.62
N GLU A 70 3.69 8.17 3.24
CA GLU A 70 3.28 8.50 4.61
C GLU A 70 1.92 9.22 4.63
N PRO A 71 1.02 8.88 5.58
CA PRO A 71 -0.32 9.46 5.67
C PRO A 71 -0.29 10.85 6.33
N LEU A 72 0.35 11.80 5.66
CA LEU A 72 0.42 13.20 6.09
C LEU A 72 -0.64 14.03 5.37
N PRO A 73 -1.35 14.95 6.05
CA PRO A 73 -2.34 15.80 5.41
C PRO A 73 -1.74 16.63 4.27
N HIS A 74 -2.53 16.87 3.23
CA HIS A 74 -2.21 17.79 2.14
C HIS A 74 -3.18 18.97 2.16
N ALA A 75 -2.70 20.19 1.91
CA ALA A 75 -3.50 21.41 2.05
C ALA A 75 -4.76 21.44 1.17
N ASP A 76 -4.65 20.93 -0.07
CA ASP A 76 -5.67 21.15 -1.10
C ASP A 76 -6.17 19.84 -1.74
N ARG A 77 -5.71 18.67 -1.28
CA ARG A 77 -6.00 17.40 -1.94
C ARG A 77 -6.26 16.30 -0.96
N HIS A 78 -7.16 15.42 -1.35
CA HIS A 78 -7.37 14.18 -0.62
C HIS A 78 -6.15 13.25 -0.77
N VAL A 79 -5.65 12.77 0.36
CA VAL A 79 -4.47 11.91 0.40
C VAL A 79 -4.84 10.45 0.19
N LEU A 80 -4.12 9.76 -0.70
CA LEU A 80 -4.09 8.30 -0.76
C LEU A 80 -2.71 7.84 -0.29
N ALA A 81 -2.65 7.11 0.83
CA ALA A 81 -1.40 6.71 1.45
C ALA A 81 -1.29 5.19 1.69
N GLY A 82 -0.04 4.73 1.72
CA GLY A 82 0.35 3.39 2.15
C GLY A 82 0.84 3.35 3.59
N HIS A 83 2.03 2.78 3.82
CA HIS A 83 2.82 2.77 5.05
C HIS A 83 2.18 2.07 6.26
N VAL A 84 0.96 2.42 6.63
CA VAL A 84 0.27 1.96 7.85
C VAL A 84 -0.08 0.47 7.80
N HIS A 85 -0.28 -0.09 6.59
CA HIS A 85 -0.78 -1.45 6.40
C HIS A 85 -2.08 -1.69 7.20
N PRO A 86 -3.17 -0.96 6.89
CA PRO A 86 -4.37 -1.02 7.71
C PRO A 86 -4.98 -2.42 7.73
N VAL A 87 -5.33 -2.86 8.94
CA VAL A 87 -6.07 -4.10 9.18
C VAL A 87 -7.27 -3.84 10.07
N TYR A 88 -8.37 -4.52 9.78
CA TYR A 88 -9.58 -4.47 10.59
C TYR A 88 -9.82 -5.79 11.31
N ARG A 89 -10.34 -5.72 12.54
CA ARG A 89 -10.64 -6.89 13.34
C ARG A 89 -12.14 -7.13 13.36
N LEU A 90 -12.58 -8.17 12.67
CA LEU A 90 -13.93 -8.69 12.76
C LEU A 90 -14.04 -9.59 13.99
N ASN A 91 -15.05 -9.36 14.82
CA ASN A 91 -15.33 -10.19 15.97
C ASN A 91 -16.52 -11.11 15.63
N GLY A 92 -16.31 -12.41 15.75
CA GLY A 92 -17.35 -13.42 15.57
C GLY A 92 -17.95 -13.91 16.89
N ARG A 93 -18.86 -14.88 16.81
CA ARG A 93 -19.42 -15.53 18.00
C ARG A 93 -18.35 -16.40 18.70
N GLY A 94 -18.44 -16.53 20.01
CA GLY A 94 -17.61 -17.49 20.76
C GLY A 94 -16.12 -17.13 20.87
N ARG A 95 -15.76 -15.86 21.02
CA ARG A 95 -14.36 -15.36 21.11
C ARG A 95 -13.54 -15.53 19.81
N THR A 96 -14.16 -15.88 18.71
CA THR A 96 -13.46 -15.89 17.42
C THR A 96 -13.22 -14.47 16.94
N SER A 97 -12.05 -14.21 16.37
CA SER A 97 -11.78 -12.94 15.70
C SER A 97 -10.92 -13.17 14.47
N LEU A 98 -11.22 -12.43 13.43
CA LEU A 98 -10.48 -12.46 12.18
C LEU A 98 -9.86 -11.09 11.96
N ARG A 99 -8.58 -11.06 11.57
CA ARG A 99 -7.84 -9.85 11.26
C ARG A 99 -7.58 -9.83 9.76
N LEU A 100 -8.15 -8.86 9.07
CA LEU A 100 -8.12 -8.77 7.62
C LEU A 100 -7.47 -7.46 7.18
N PRO A 101 -6.67 -7.46 6.11
CA PRO A 101 -6.26 -6.23 5.43
C PRO A 101 -7.49 -5.44 5.01
N CYS A 102 -7.41 -4.12 5.03
CA CYS A 102 -8.55 -3.30 4.66
C CYS A 102 -8.14 -1.98 4.00
N PHE A 103 -9.07 -1.40 3.26
CA PHE A 103 -9.06 0.01 2.93
C PHE A 103 -9.76 0.79 4.05
N ARG A 104 -9.17 1.90 4.48
CA ARG A 104 -9.85 2.91 5.29
C ARG A 104 -10.04 4.15 4.42
N LEU A 105 -11.26 4.42 3.99
CA LEU A 105 -11.59 5.47 3.03
C LEU A 105 -12.42 6.55 3.71
N GLY A 106 -11.98 7.79 3.66
CA GLY A 106 -12.73 8.93 4.20
C GLY A 106 -11.85 9.95 4.90
N GLY A 107 -12.47 11.01 5.41
CA GLY A 107 -11.76 12.20 5.90
C GLY A 107 -10.86 12.79 4.83
N ASP A 108 -9.74 13.38 5.24
CA ASP A 108 -8.75 13.95 4.32
C ASP A 108 -7.73 12.93 3.81
N ILE A 109 -7.67 11.75 4.44
CA ILE A 109 -6.67 10.70 4.17
C ILE A 109 -7.34 9.34 4.06
N SER A 110 -7.17 8.68 2.93
CA SER A 110 -7.49 7.27 2.74
C SER A 110 -6.24 6.40 2.82
N LEU A 111 -6.35 5.29 3.54
CA LEU A 111 -5.27 4.32 3.71
C LEU A 111 -5.52 3.10 2.84
N LEU A 112 -4.51 2.71 2.06
CA LEU A 112 -4.55 1.53 1.23
C LEU A 112 -3.89 0.34 1.94
N PRO A 113 -4.43 -0.88 1.80
CA PRO A 113 -3.82 -2.07 2.37
C PRO A 113 -2.46 -2.37 1.74
N ALA A 114 -1.62 -3.08 2.48
CA ALA A 114 -0.40 -3.62 1.91
C ALA A 114 -0.72 -4.64 0.82
N PHE A 115 0.04 -4.61 -0.26
CA PHE A 115 -0.06 -5.58 -1.35
C PHE A 115 0.63 -6.90 -1.01
N GLY A 116 1.67 -6.86 -0.18
CA GLY A 116 2.47 -8.01 0.21
C GLY A 116 1.87 -8.80 1.39
N ALA A 117 2.09 -10.12 1.42
CA ALA A 117 1.55 -11.00 2.45
C ALA A 117 2.28 -10.95 3.80
N PHE A 118 3.53 -10.48 3.83
CA PHE A 118 4.39 -10.51 5.03
C PHE A 118 4.66 -9.12 5.63
N THR A 119 3.66 -8.29 5.66
CA THR A 119 3.82 -6.86 5.97
C THR A 119 3.35 -6.44 7.35
N GLY A 120 2.99 -7.33 8.23
CA GLY A 120 2.39 -6.93 9.49
C GLY A 120 1.06 -6.17 9.27
N GLY A 121 0.70 -5.26 10.17
CA GLY A 121 -0.48 -4.40 9.98
C GLY A 121 -0.85 -3.64 11.25
N TYR A 122 -1.36 -2.43 11.06
CA TYR A 122 -1.86 -1.57 12.13
C TYR A 122 -3.39 -1.63 12.18
N ARG A 123 -3.93 -1.90 13.36
CA ARG A 123 -5.39 -1.96 13.54
C ARG A 123 -5.98 -0.57 13.36
N VAL A 124 -6.94 -0.49 12.44
CA VAL A 124 -7.76 0.71 12.25
C VAL A 124 -9.17 0.48 12.77
N GLU A 125 -9.84 1.55 13.13
CA GLU A 125 -11.23 1.55 13.58
C GLU A 125 -12.05 2.39 12.62
N GLN A 126 -13.33 2.06 12.53
CA GLN A 126 -14.30 2.83 11.77
C GLN A 126 -14.81 3.97 12.66
N ASP A 127 -15.00 5.13 12.06
CA ASP A 127 -15.60 6.30 12.65
C ASP A 127 -16.64 6.90 11.69
N ASP A 128 -17.30 7.96 12.09
CA ASP A 128 -18.36 8.61 11.29
C ASP A 128 -17.83 9.20 9.98
N ASP A 129 -16.53 9.54 9.93
CA ASP A 129 -15.89 10.18 8.78
C ASP A 129 -15.23 9.18 7.82
N CYS A 130 -15.21 7.90 8.15
CA CYS A 130 -14.57 6.90 7.30
C CYS A 130 -15.39 5.62 7.10
N ARG A 131 -15.14 4.96 5.98
CA ARG A 131 -15.65 3.62 5.66
C ARG A 131 -14.51 2.64 5.60
N ILE A 132 -14.73 1.44 6.11
CA ILE A 132 -13.78 0.35 6.05
C ILE A 132 -14.28 -0.71 5.07
N PHE A 133 -13.38 -1.17 4.22
CA PHE A 133 -13.61 -2.28 3.31
C PHE A 133 -12.54 -3.32 3.56
N VAL A 134 -12.92 -4.47 4.09
CA VAL A 134 -12.00 -5.58 4.38
C VAL A 134 -11.78 -6.44 3.14
N ILE A 135 -10.59 -7.01 3.04
CA ILE A 135 -10.22 -7.95 1.99
C ILE A 135 -10.18 -9.35 2.62
N GLY A 136 -11.02 -10.24 2.13
CA GLY A 136 -11.06 -11.64 2.53
C GLY A 136 -11.17 -12.53 1.32
N ASP A 137 -10.30 -13.54 1.24
CA ASP A 137 -10.13 -14.38 0.06
C ASP A 137 -9.93 -13.51 -1.20
N ASP A 138 -10.77 -13.64 -2.21
CA ASP A 138 -10.70 -12.86 -3.45
C ASP A 138 -11.75 -11.74 -3.52
N GLU A 139 -12.36 -11.35 -2.39
CA GLU A 139 -13.46 -10.39 -2.35
C GLU A 139 -13.20 -9.23 -1.39
N ILE A 140 -13.94 -8.14 -1.61
CA ILE A 140 -13.91 -6.93 -0.79
C ILE A 140 -15.29 -6.72 -0.19
N TRP A 141 -15.35 -6.59 1.14
CA TRP A 141 -16.60 -6.47 1.90
C TRP A 141 -16.65 -5.14 2.67
N PRO A 142 -17.72 -4.35 2.54
CA PRO A 142 -17.91 -3.21 3.41
C PRO A 142 -18.15 -3.68 4.85
N VAL A 143 -17.56 -2.97 5.81
CA VAL A 143 -17.89 -3.13 7.21
C VAL A 143 -19.09 -2.24 7.51
N SER A 144 -20.18 -2.83 7.99
CA SER A 144 -21.35 -2.09 8.49
C SER A 144 -21.12 -1.72 9.95
N LEU A 145 -21.51 -0.51 10.34
CA LEU A 145 -21.59 -0.06 11.74
C LEU A 145 -22.72 -0.81 12.46
#